data_4791336933310bfd9a2d656578f45d59
#
_entry.id   4791336933310bfd9a2d656578f45d59
#
_cell.length_a   1.000
_cell.length_b   1.000
_cell.length_c   1.000
_cell.angle_alpha   90.00
_cell.angle_beta   90.00
_cell.angle_gamma   90.00
#
_symmetry.space_group_name_H-M   'P 1'
#
loop_
_entity.id
_entity.type
_entity.pdbx_description
1 polymer ?
#
loop_
_entity_poly.entity_id
_entity_poly.type
_entity_poly.pdbx_seq_one_letter_code
_entity_poly.pdbx_strand_id
1 'polypeptide(L)'
;VTVLTERLFRVEKSENRVFRDDATQAVWFRNMPKVNFSVTENGDECAIKTAMCSLILRLERKNCAVILNGKALSIDNEENLLGTTRTLDNCSGETRMEDWQPLAKPVGKVKLDCGVCSKKGVAVIDDSASLTLSESGEVKPVCADGTDEYIFCYGKDYEEAVKALFLITGKPPMLPRFVFGNWWSRFTVYTDREYLTVINKFKEEKVPLTVATIDMDWHYSKNVDEVFGVTEKGRNTEFYGGTNGWTGYCWN
;
A
#
# COMPACT_ATOMS: atom_id res chain seq x y z
N VAL A 1 20.33 16.35 1.13
CA VAL A 1 19.34 16.17 2.23
C VAL A 1 18.27 17.24 2.10
N THR A 2 17.01 16.83 2.21
CA THR A 2 15.85 17.71 2.28
C THR A 2 15.24 17.64 3.68
N VAL A 3 15.06 18.78 4.34
CA VAL A 3 14.38 18.88 5.63
C VAL A 3 12.89 19.09 5.36
N LEU A 4 12.09 18.01 5.48
CA LEU A 4 10.66 18.04 5.18
C LEU A 4 9.82 18.57 6.34
N THR A 5 10.16 18.16 7.57
CA THR A 5 9.61 18.72 8.81
C THR A 5 10.72 18.80 9.85
N GLU A 6 10.42 19.30 11.04
CA GLU A 6 11.40 19.33 12.13
C GLU A 6 11.88 17.94 12.59
N ARG A 7 11.17 16.86 12.15
CA ARG A 7 11.43 15.48 12.54
C ARG A 7 11.41 14.49 11.37
N LEU A 8 11.31 14.99 10.12
CA LEU A 8 11.32 14.15 8.91
C LEU A 8 12.35 14.69 7.93
N PHE A 9 13.30 13.85 7.55
CA PHE A 9 14.36 14.15 6.59
C PHE A 9 14.30 13.19 5.42
N ARG A 10 14.56 13.69 4.21
CA ARG A 10 14.89 12.87 3.04
C ARG A 10 16.38 12.92 2.83
N VAL A 11 17.01 11.76 2.72
CA VAL A 11 18.45 11.61 2.45
C VAL A 11 18.61 10.87 1.14
N GLU A 12 19.19 11.54 0.17
CA GLU A 12 19.50 10.98 -1.14
C GLU A 12 21.01 10.79 -1.25
N LYS A 13 21.41 9.66 -1.81
CA LYS A 13 22.79 9.37 -2.16
C LYS A 13 22.83 8.98 -3.62
N SER A 14 23.71 9.57 -4.40
CA SER A 14 23.90 9.29 -5.83
C SER A 14 25.38 9.38 -6.17
N GLU A 15 25.92 8.37 -6.82
CA GLU A 15 27.31 8.38 -7.28
C GLU A 15 27.50 9.34 -8.44
N ASN A 16 26.52 9.44 -9.33
CA ASN A 16 26.53 10.33 -10.50
C ASN A 16 26.00 11.75 -10.19
N ARG A 17 25.67 12.03 -8.93
CA ARG A 17 25.10 13.32 -8.47
C ARG A 17 23.80 13.71 -9.18
N VAL A 18 23.02 12.72 -9.61
CA VAL A 18 21.71 12.95 -10.21
C VAL A 18 20.66 12.73 -9.13
N PHE A 19 19.95 13.79 -8.79
CA PHE A 19 18.84 13.77 -7.81
C PHE A 19 17.53 14.05 -8.53
N ARG A 20 16.47 13.41 -8.12
CA ARG A 20 15.14 13.52 -8.73
C ARG A 20 14.09 13.89 -7.69
N ASP A 21 13.35 14.95 -7.98
CA ASP A 21 12.27 15.44 -7.13
C ASP A 21 10.86 15.09 -7.65
N ASP A 22 10.79 14.30 -8.73
CA ASP A 22 9.51 13.81 -9.24
C ASP A 22 8.80 12.93 -8.19
N ALA A 23 7.48 12.94 -8.20
CA ALA A 23 6.67 12.06 -7.36
C ALA A 23 7.01 10.59 -7.65
N THR A 24 7.04 9.76 -6.60
CA THR A 24 7.18 8.30 -6.75
C THR A 24 5.85 7.61 -6.50
N GLN A 25 5.81 6.30 -6.69
CA GLN A 25 4.65 5.48 -6.34
C GLN A 25 4.29 5.56 -4.85
N ALA A 26 5.29 5.78 -3.97
CA ALA A 26 5.09 5.86 -2.52
C ALA A 26 4.99 7.30 -2.03
N VAL A 27 5.82 8.21 -2.53
CA VAL A 27 5.94 9.57 -2.04
C VAL A 27 5.51 10.59 -3.11
N TRP A 28 4.35 11.20 -2.89
CA TRP A 28 3.73 12.15 -3.81
C TRP A 28 4.06 13.61 -3.51
N PHE A 29 4.25 13.95 -2.23
CA PHE A 29 4.38 15.34 -1.78
C PHE A 29 5.70 15.56 -1.07
N ARG A 30 6.54 16.43 -1.63
CA ARG A 30 7.81 16.84 -1.03
C ARG A 30 7.91 18.34 -0.81
N ASN A 31 6.98 19.11 -1.37
CA ASN A 31 6.95 20.55 -1.22
C ASN A 31 6.28 20.93 0.11
N MET A 32 7.06 20.90 1.18
CA MET A 32 6.60 21.20 2.54
C MET A 32 6.86 22.67 2.89
N PRO A 33 6.14 23.25 3.87
CA PRO A 33 6.48 24.54 4.45
C PRO A 33 7.92 24.57 4.92
N LYS A 34 8.58 25.71 4.73
CA LYS A 34 9.99 25.87 5.15
C LYS A 34 10.16 25.66 6.66
N VAL A 35 11.12 24.83 7.00
CA VAL A 35 11.54 24.53 8.38
C VAL A 35 12.82 25.31 8.68
N ASN A 36 12.91 25.89 9.85
CA ASN A 36 14.14 26.51 10.33
C ASN A 36 15.13 25.43 10.78
N PHE A 37 16.32 25.42 10.19
CA PHE A 37 17.39 24.52 10.59
C PHE A 37 18.75 25.22 10.46
N SER A 38 19.74 24.69 11.16
CA SER A 38 21.14 25.08 11.01
C SER A 38 21.97 23.92 10.52
N VAL A 39 23.01 24.23 9.78
CA VAL A 39 24.01 23.26 9.30
C VAL A 39 25.33 23.58 9.95
N THR A 40 26.01 22.57 10.46
CA THR A 40 27.36 22.66 11.00
C THR A 40 28.21 21.55 10.40
N GLU A 41 29.34 21.92 9.83
CA GLU A 41 30.31 21.00 9.26
C GLU A 41 31.55 20.95 10.12
N ASN A 42 32.02 19.75 10.44
CA ASN A 42 33.23 19.51 11.21
C ASN A 42 33.94 18.26 10.69
N GLY A 43 34.94 18.46 9.85
CA GLY A 43 35.68 17.36 9.19
C GLY A 43 34.76 16.49 8.36
N ASP A 44 34.65 15.23 8.71
CA ASP A 44 33.80 14.24 8.02
C ASP A 44 32.31 14.30 8.42
N GLU A 45 31.98 15.06 9.44
CA GLU A 45 30.60 15.14 9.93
C GLU A 45 29.90 16.44 9.48
N CYS A 46 28.67 16.28 8.94
CA CYS A 46 27.76 17.37 8.69
C CYS A 46 26.50 17.17 9.55
N ALA A 47 26.23 18.12 10.43
CA ALA A 47 25.07 18.10 11.32
C ALA A 47 23.99 19.08 10.84
N ILE A 48 22.80 18.56 10.58
CA ILE A 48 21.61 19.35 10.26
C ILE A 48 20.70 19.34 11.50
N LYS A 49 20.56 20.50 12.14
CA LYS A 49 19.81 20.65 13.39
C LYS A 49 18.53 21.44 13.18
N THR A 50 17.41 20.85 13.57
CA THR A 50 16.09 21.49 13.71
C THR A 50 15.80 21.82 15.18
N ALA A 51 14.63 22.35 15.48
CA ALA A 51 14.20 22.56 16.87
C ALA A 51 13.99 21.24 17.65
N MET A 52 13.67 20.13 16.94
CA MET A 52 13.25 18.88 17.57
C MET A 52 14.33 17.79 17.59
N CYS A 53 15.22 17.76 16.60
CA CYS A 53 16.27 16.75 16.51
C CYS A 53 17.44 17.21 15.64
N SER A 54 18.47 16.37 15.53
CA SER A 54 19.58 16.60 14.61
C SER A 54 19.88 15.36 13.80
N LEU A 55 20.07 15.53 12.50
CA LEU A 55 20.59 14.51 11.60
C LEU A 55 22.09 14.71 11.45
N ILE A 56 22.87 13.68 11.70
CA ILE A 56 24.32 13.65 11.55
C ILE A 56 24.67 12.80 10.36
N LEU A 57 25.31 13.37 9.37
CA LEU A 57 25.85 12.69 8.20
C LEU A 57 27.34 12.49 8.39
N ARG A 58 27.84 11.27 8.14
CA ARG A 58 29.26 10.95 8.10
C ARG A 58 29.64 10.58 6.68
N LEU A 59 30.34 11.48 6.01
CA LEU A 59 30.56 11.40 4.57
C LEU A 59 31.51 10.26 4.20
N GLU A 60 32.63 10.07 4.91
CA GLU A 60 33.56 8.98 4.65
C GLU A 60 32.95 7.61 4.92
N ARG A 61 32.19 7.46 6.01
CA ARG A 61 31.53 6.21 6.37
C ARG A 61 30.23 5.97 5.60
N LYS A 62 29.78 6.94 4.81
CA LYS A 62 28.52 6.91 4.06
C LYS A 62 27.32 6.49 4.95
N ASN A 63 27.31 6.89 6.21
CA ASN A 63 26.23 6.57 7.15
C ASN A 63 25.66 7.81 7.83
N CYS A 64 24.50 7.64 8.46
CA CYS A 64 23.81 8.69 9.17
C CYS A 64 23.50 8.25 10.61
N ALA A 65 23.32 9.21 11.49
CA ALA A 65 22.79 9.01 12.84
C ALA A 65 21.81 10.16 13.17
N VAL A 66 20.93 9.95 14.14
CA VAL A 66 20.00 10.97 14.63
C VAL A 66 20.31 11.26 16.10
N ILE A 67 20.35 12.53 16.47
CA ILE A 67 20.31 12.94 17.88
C ILE A 67 18.88 13.37 18.19
N LEU A 68 18.22 12.59 19.03
CA LEU A 68 16.87 12.85 19.50
C LEU A 68 16.88 12.91 21.04
N ASN A 69 16.37 14.02 21.62
CA ASN A 69 16.38 14.26 23.07
C ASN A 69 17.76 14.05 23.70
N GLY A 70 18.83 14.51 23.04
CA GLY A 70 20.20 14.39 23.50
C GLY A 70 20.84 12.98 23.38
N LYS A 71 20.11 12.00 22.87
CA LYS A 71 20.60 10.63 22.67
C LYS A 71 20.90 10.39 21.19
N ALA A 72 22.10 9.88 20.91
CA ALA A 72 22.44 9.44 19.57
C ALA A 72 21.79 8.07 19.27
N LEU A 73 21.09 7.99 18.15
CA LEU A 73 20.39 6.79 17.67
C LEU A 73 20.91 6.44 16.29
N SER A 74 21.14 5.14 16.05
CA SER A 74 21.43 4.62 14.72
C SER A 74 20.19 4.70 13.83
N ILE A 75 20.43 4.92 12.56
CA ILE A 75 19.39 4.88 11.54
C ILE A 75 19.35 3.44 11.02
N ASP A 76 18.53 2.65 11.66
CA ASP A 76 18.23 1.28 11.29
C ASP A 76 16.75 1.01 11.59
N ASN A 77 16.23 -0.09 11.08
CA ASN A 77 14.86 -0.51 11.35
C ASN A 77 14.79 -1.55 12.49
N GLU A 78 15.78 -1.59 13.37
CA GLU A 78 15.68 -2.41 14.58
C GLU A 78 14.54 -1.92 15.48
N GLU A 79 13.84 -2.84 16.11
CA GLU A 79 12.65 -2.55 16.92
C GLU A 79 11.54 -1.76 16.19
N ASN A 80 11.50 -1.84 14.85
CA ASN A 80 10.45 -1.22 14.06
C ASN A 80 9.09 -1.83 14.40
N LEU A 81 8.09 -0.96 14.56
CA LEU A 81 6.70 -1.36 14.68
C LEU A 81 6.13 -1.50 13.27
N LEU A 82 6.11 -2.73 12.79
CA LEU A 82 5.79 -3.07 11.41
C LEU A 82 4.36 -2.69 11.01
N GLY A 83 4.10 -2.58 9.72
CA GLY A 83 2.75 -2.54 9.15
C GLY A 83 2.08 -1.17 9.08
N THR A 84 2.76 -0.06 9.41
CA THR A 84 2.17 1.28 9.27
C THR A 84 2.18 1.83 7.85
N THR A 85 2.93 1.23 6.94
CA THR A 85 3.01 1.64 5.52
C THR A 85 2.15 0.75 4.64
N ARG A 86 2.33 -0.57 4.74
CA ARG A 86 1.58 -1.56 3.97
C ARG A 86 1.35 -2.79 4.84
N THR A 87 0.10 -3.20 4.98
CA THR A 87 -0.27 -4.30 5.88
C THR A 87 -0.75 -5.55 5.16
N LEU A 88 -1.33 -5.43 3.96
CA LEU A 88 -2.03 -6.52 3.30
C LEU A 88 -1.39 -6.96 1.98
N ASP A 89 -0.70 -6.09 1.26
CA ASP A 89 -0.17 -6.40 -0.08
C ASP A 89 0.97 -7.43 -0.06
N ASN A 90 1.65 -7.57 1.07
CA ASN A 90 2.67 -8.59 1.30
C ASN A 90 2.14 -9.83 2.01
N CYS A 91 0.84 -10.01 2.05
CA CYS A 91 0.25 -11.28 2.41
C CYS A 91 0.50 -12.31 1.29
N SER A 92 1.76 -12.63 1.06
CA SER A 92 2.15 -13.79 0.26
C SER A 92 1.97 -15.08 1.06
N GLY A 93 0.86 -15.22 1.74
CA GLY A 93 0.40 -16.52 2.14
C GLY A 93 0.14 -17.26 0.85
N GLU A 94 0.82 -18.39 0.62
CA GLU A 94 0.45 -19.29 -0.43
C GLU A 94 -0.99 -19.71 -0.19
N THR A 95 -1.92 -18.98 -0.78
CA THR A 95 -3.27 -19.44 -0.95
C THR A 95 -3.21 -20.47 -2.07
N ARG A 96 -2.83 -21.70 -1.75
CA ARG A 96 -3.06 -22.81 -2.66
C ARG A 96 -4.55 -23.06 -2.72
N MET A 97 -5.16 -22.70 -3.81
CA MET A 97 -6.45 -23.26 -4.22
C MET A 97 -6.17 -24.66 -4.80
N GLU A 98 -6.01 -25.65 -3.94
CA GLU A 98 -6.06 -27.04 -4.38
C GLU A 98 -7.55 -27.42 -4.48
N ASP A 99 -7.97 -27.81 -5.67
CA ASP A 99 -9.28 -28.40 -5.97
C ASP A 99 -10.52 -27.55 -5.62
N TRP A 100 -10.44 -26.22 -5.77
CA TRP A 100 -11.58 -25.32 -5.50
C TRP A 100 -12.15 -25.43 -4.08
N GLN A 101 -11.39 -26.02 -3.18
CA GLN A 101 -11.75 -26.04 -1.76
C GLN A 101 -11.46 -24.67 -1.13
N PRO A 102 -12.39 -24.12 -0.36
CA PRO A 102 -12.13 -22.88 0.38
C PRO A 102 -10.97 -23.15 1.34
N LEU A 103 -9.96 -22.30 1.27
CA LEU A 103 -8.80 -22.41 2.11
C LEU A 103 -9.14 -22.42 3.58
N ALA A 104 -8.87 -23.53 4.17
CA ALA A 104 -9.15 -23.74 5.58
C ALA A 104 -8.16 -23.02 6.50
N LYS A 105 -6.96 -22.65 6.06
CA LYS A 105 -5.95 -22.00 6.93
C LYS A 105 -4.94 -21.20 6.13
N PRO A 106 -4.63 -19.94 6.53
CA PRO A 106 -3.46 -19.24 6.03
C PRO A 106 -2.22 -20.03 6.45
N VAL A 107 -1.46 -20.49 5.47
CA VAL A 107 -0.22 -21.23 5.71
C VAL A 107 0.91 -20.21 5.85
N GLY A 108 1.38 -19.99 7.08
CA GLY A 108 2.55 -19.18 7.36
C GLY A 108 2.27 -17.88 8.11
N LYS A 109 3.34 -17.26 8.57
CA LYS A 109 3.32 -15.92 9.15
C LYS A 109 3.46 -14.90 8.04
N VAL A 110 2.55 -13.94 7.97
CA VAL A 110 2.69 -12.79 7.08
C VAL A 110 3.81 -11.90 7.61
N LYS A 111 4.81 -11.64 6.79
CA LYS A 111 5.86 -10.68 7.12
C LYS A 111 5.37 -9.29 6.74
N LEU A 112 5.18 -8.44 7.73
CA LEU A 112 4.84 -7.04 7.51
C LEU A 112 6.10 -6.24 7.14
N ASP A 113 5.93 -5.22 6.31
CA ASP A 113 7.00 -4.27 6.00
C ASP A 113 7.30 -3.34 7.17
N CYS A 114 8.51 -2.78 7.16
CA CYS A 114 8.88 -1.74 8.10
C CYS A 114 7.94 -0.53 7.96
N GLY A 115 7.55 0.01 9.10
CA GLY A 115 6.70 1.18 9.20
C GLY A 115 7.47 2.42 9.63
N VAL A 116 6.73 3.50 9.89
CA VAL A 116 7.27 4.80 10.31
C VAL A 116 7.46 4.95 11.82
N CYS A 117 7.13 3.92 12.58
CA CYS A 117 7.23 3.90 14.04
C CYS A 117 8.27 2.88 14.49
N SER A 118 9.02 3.21 15.53
CA SER A 118 10.01 2.31 16.13
C SER A 118 10.07 2.49 17.65
N LYS A 119 10.33 1.41 18.38
CA LYS A 119 10.60 1.50 19.83
C LYS A 119 11.88 2.27 20.13
N LYS A 120 12.84 2.30 19.22
CA LYS A 120 14.05 3.15 19.33
C LYS A 120 13.74 4.64 19.10
N GLY A 121 12.65 4.96 18.39
CA GLY A 121 12.22 6.34 18.13
C GLY A 121 12.68 6.90 16.79
N VAL A 122 13.37 6.11 15.97
CA VAL A 122 13.75 6.43 14.59
C VAL A 122 13.33 5.28 13.69
N ALA A 123 12.74 5.60 12.55
CA ALA A 123 12.37 4.64 11.51
C ALA A 123 12.77 5.17 10.14
N VAL A 124 12.96 4.27 9.19
CA VAL A 124 13.38 4.61 7.82
C VAL A 124 12.45 3.94 6.82
N ILE A 125 11.99 4.71 5.84
CA ILE A 125 11.40 4.19 4.61
C ILE A 125 12.43 4.37 3.50
N ASP A 126 12.75 3.27 2.85
CA ASP A 126 13.59 3.22 1.66
C ASP A 126 12.69 3.28 0.41
N ASP A 127 12.78 4.38 -0.32
CA ASP A 127 12.03 4.65 -1.55
C ASP A 127 12.90 4.43 -2.81
N SER A 128 14.14 3.96 -2.65
CA SER A 128 15.15 3.85 -3.71
C SER A 128 14.71 3.00 -4.91
N ALA A 129 13.90 1.96 -4.66
CA ALA A 129 13.39 1.06 -5.70
C ALA A 129 12.09 1.54 -6.35
N SER A 130 11.52 2.64 -5.88
CA SER A 130 10.27 3.17 -6.41
C SER A 130 10.45 3.75 -7.82
N LEU A 131 9.37 3.75 -8.57
CA LEU A 131 9.31 4.40 -9.87
C LEU A 131 8.80 5.83 -9.73
N THR A 132 9.41 6.75 -10.46
CA THR A 132 8.94 8.13 -10.56
C THR A 132 7.86 8.25 -11.63
N LEU A 133 6.95 9.20 -11.41
CA LEU A 133 5.90 9.59 -12.33
C LEU A 133 6.20 11.03 -12.78
N SER A 134 6.78 11.19 -13.96
CA SER A 134 7.04 12.52 -14.51
C SER A 134 5.76 13.16 -15.05
N GLU A 135 5.74 14.48 -15.16
CA GLU A 135 4.63 15.22 -15.80
C GLU A 135 4.40 14.80 -17.26
N SER A 136 5.44 14.31 -17.93
CA SER A 136 5.35 13.78 -19.29
C SER A 136 4.77 12.36 -19.36
N GLY A 137 4.48 11.73 -18.23
CA GLY A 137 4.04 10.34 -18.15
C GLY A 137 5.17 9.30 -18.28
N GLU A 138 6.43 9.75 -18.29
CA GLU A 138 7.57 8.84 -18.32
C GLU A 138 7.79 8.22 -16.94
N VAL A 139 7.97 6.91 -16.91
CA VAL A 139 8.22 6.13 -15.70
C VAL A 139 9.70 5.75 -15.65
N LYS A 140 10.41 6.17 -14.60
CA LYS A 140 11.82 5.88 -14.39
C LYS A 140 12.08 5.49 -12.93
N PRO A 141 13.13 4.71 -12.62
CA PRO A 141 13.58 4.53 -11.24
C PRO A 141 13.92 5.87 -10.59
N VAL A 142 13.56 6.06 -9.32
CA VAL A 142 13.86 7.29 -8.57
C VAL A 142 15.35 7.45 -8.38
N CYS A 143 16.04 6.36 -8.12
CA CYS A 143 17.47 6.32 -7.97
C CYS A 143 18.06 5.16 -8.80
N ALA A 144 18.96 5.48 -9.73
CA ALA A 144 19.60 4.47 -10.58
C ALA A 144 20.90 3.91 -9.96
N ASP A 145 21.54 4.68 -9.07
CA ASP A 145 22.92 4.45 -8.62
C ASP A 145 23.17 4.82 -7.15
N GLY A 146 22.12 4.81 -6.32
CA GLY A 146 22.23 5.22 -4.93
C GLY A 146 21.01 4.87 -4.08
N THR A 147 20.68 5.73 -3.12
CA THR A 147 19.52 5.55 -2.23
C THR A 147 18.70 6.83 -2.09
N ASP A 148 17.39 6.64 -1.82
CA ASP A 148 16.44 7.69 -1.45
C ASP A 148 15.68 7.23 -0.19
N GLU A 149 16.06 7.76 0.95
CA GLU A 149 15.59 7.31 2.26
C GLU A 149 14.87 8.43 3.01
N TYR A 150 13.74 8.10 3.62
CA TYR A 150 12.97 9.01 4.48
C TYR A 150 13.14 8.60 5.94
N ILE A 151 13.72 9.51 6.74
CA ILE A 151 14.10 9.26 8.14
C ILE A 151 13.08 9.95 9.05
N PHE A 152 12.32 9.16 9.80
CA PHE A 152 11.29 9.58 10.74
C PHE A 152 11.86 9.60 12.15
N CYS A 153 11.98 10.78 12.77
CA CYS A 153 12.61 11.01 14.08
C CYS A 153 11.56 11.39 15.12
N TYR A 154 10.55 10.56 15.33
CA TYR A 154 9.37 10.91 16.15
C TYR A 154 9.40 10.37 17.56
N GLY A 155 10.43 9.62 17.97
CA GLY A 155 10.51 9.06 19.32
C GLY A 155 9.35 8.11 19.59
N LYS A 156 8.59 8.40 20.64
CA LYS A 156 7.37 7.66 21.02
C LYS A 156 6.08 8.32 20.53
N ASP A 157 6.21 9.39 19.77
CA ASP A 157 5.07 10.13 19.21
C ASP A 157 4.60 9.47 17.92
N TYR A 158 4.05 8.27 18.05
CA TYR A 158 3.68 7.40 16.93
C TYR A 158 2.58 7.99 16.06
N GLU A 159 1.64 8.71 16.67
CA GLU A 159 0.55 9.37 15.93
C GLU A 159 1.12 10.44 14.98
N GLU A 160 2.05 11.26 15.44
CA GLU A 160 2.67 12.28 14.60
C GLU A 160 3.58 11.67 13.53
N ALA A 161 4.21 10.52 13.78
CA ALA A 161 4.95 9.78 12.76
C ALA A 161 4.02 9.32 11.62
N VAL A 162 2.84 8.79 11.94
CA VAL A 162 1.84 8.38 10.94
C VAL A 162 1.26 9.60 10.21
N LYS A 163 1.00 10.70 10.91
CA LYS A 163 0.58 11.96 10.26
C LYS A 163 1.64 12.47 9.29
N ALA A 164 2.91 12.36 9.65
CA ALA A 164 4.03 12.75 8.77
C ALA A 164 4.13 11.85 7.53
N LEU A 165 3.83 10.56 7.65
CA LEU A 165 3.69 9.68 6.49
C LEU A 165 2.61 10.23 5.54
N PHE A 166 1.44 10.56 6.05
CA PHE A 166 0.35 11.10 5.22
C PHE A 166 0.65 12.47 4.61
N LEU A 167 1.58 13.24 5.18
CA LEU A 167 2.04 14.48 4.55
C LEU A 167 2.77 14.20 3.23
N ILE A 168 3.57 13.14 3.17
CA ILE A 168 4.39 12.82 1.99
C ILE A 168 3.70 11.86 1.02
N THR A 169 2.84 10.96 1.51
CA THR A 169 2.14 9.96 0.68
C THR A 169 0.72 10.38 0.26
N GLY A 170 0.16 11.38 0.91
CA GLY A 170 -1.24 11.76 0.80
C GLY A 170 -2.12 11.07 1.84
N LYS A 171 -3.23 11.70 2.13
CA LYS A 171 -4.20 11.18 3.09
C LYS A 171 -5.00 10.04 2.48
N PRO A 172 -5.27 8.95 3.22
CA PRO A 172 -6.19 7.94 2.75
C PRO A 172 -7.59 8.55 2.53
N PRO A 173 -8.32 8.15 1.49
CA PRO A 173 -9.67 8.64 1.26
C PRO A 173 -10.60 8.22 2.40
N MET A 174 -11.52 9.10 2.76
CA MET A 174 -12.58 8.73 3.70
C MET A 174 -13.55 7.81 2.98
N LEU A 175 -13.62 6.57 3.43
CA LEU A 175 -14.53 5.58 2.86
C LEU A 175 -15.97 5.84 3.28
N PRO A 176 -16.97 5.58 2.41
CA PRO A 176 -18.37 5.61 2.78
C PRO A 176 -18.68 4.61 3.91
N ARG A 177 -19.62 4.98 4.80
CA ARG A 177 -19.94 4.16 5.97
C ARG A 177 -20.35 2.72 5.63
N PHE A 178 -21.02 2.50 4.51
CA PHE A 178 -21.47 1.18 4.09
C PHE A 178 -20.33 0.19 3.85
N VAL A 179 -19.11 0.67 3.52
CA VAL A 179 -17.92 -0.16 3.32
C VAL A 179 -17.54 -0.97 4.56
N PHE A 180 -17.85 -0.44 5.74
CA PHE A 180 -17.57 -1.07 7.03
C PHE A 180 -18.71 -1.98 7.53
N GLY A 181 -19.74 -2.16 6.73
CA GLY A 181 -20.87 -3.01 7.07
C GLY A 181 -20.68 -4.47 6.63
N ASN A 182 -21.78 -5.23 6.68
CA ASN A 182 -21.77 -6.63 6.27
C ASN A 182 -21.82 -6.73 4.74
N TRP A 183 -20.82 -7.37 4.17
CA TRP A 183 -20.73 -7.71 2.75
C TRP A 183 -21.09 -9.17 2.56
N TRP A 184 -22.02 -9.45 1.66
CA TRP A 184 -22.33 -10.80 1.26
C TRP A 184 -21.96 -11.03 -0.20
N SER A 185 -21.20 -12.09 -0.45
CA SER A 185 -20.84 -12.58 -1.76
C SER A 185 -20.88 -14.10 -1.75
N ARG A 186 -21.32 -14.69 -2.84
CA ARG A 186 -21.31 -16.15 -3.03
C ARG A 186 -21.03 -16.49 -4.47
N PHE A 187 -20.03 -17.33 -4.69
CA PHE A 187 -19.76 -17.92 -5.98
C PHE A 187 -20.81 -18.98 -6.30
N THR A 188 -21.85 -18.58 -7.02
CA THR A 188 -22.91 -19.47 -7.51
C THR A 188 -23.67 -18.78 -8.63
N VAL A 189 -24.26 -19.57 -9.51
CA VAL A 189 -25.13 -19.06 -10.58
C VAL A 189 -26.46 -18.66 -9.97
N TYR A 190 -26.88 -17.43 -10.20
CA TYR A 190 -28.17 -16.90 -9.83
C TYR A 190 -28.86 -16.27 -11.04
N THR A 191 -30.16 -16.51 -11.17
CA THR A 191 -31.03 -15.59 -11.90
C THR A 191 -31.26 -14.33 -11.06
N ASP A 192 -31.72 -13.26 -11.67
CA ASP A 192 -32.10 -12.02 -10.98
C ASP A 192 -33.13 -12.28 -9.86
N ARG A 193 -34.11 -13.13 -10.10
CA ARG A 193 -35.16 -13.49 -9.14
C ARG A 193 -34.64 -14.30 -7.97
N GLU A 194 -33.77 -15.28 -8.22
CA GLU A 194 -33.14 -16.07 -7.16
C GLU A 194 -32.27 -15.19 -6.28
N TYR A 195 -31.49 -14.30 -6.89
CA TYR A 195 -30.64 -13.36 -6.15
C TYR A 195 -31.46 -12.44 -5.25
N LEU A 196 -32.53 -11.81 -5.80
CA LEU A 196 -33.44 -10.99 -5.02
C LEU A 196 -34.13 -11.77 -3.90
N THR A 197 -34.45 -13.03 -4.12
CA THR A 197 -35.02 -13.89 -3.06
C THR A 197 -34.04 -14.06 -1.91
N VAL A 198 -32.76 -14.29 -2.19
CA VAL A 198 -31.72 -14.39 -1.14
C VAL A 198 -31.57 -13.07 -0.40
N ILE A 199 -31.51 -11.94 -1.09
CA ILE A 199 -31.38 -10.62 -0.47
C ILE A 199 -32.58 -10.29 0.41
N ASN A 200 -33.80 -10.62 -0.03
CA ASN A 200 -35.02 -10.44 0.76
C ASN A 200 -35.01 -11.30 2.03
N LYS A 201 -34.44 -12.51 1.96
CA LYS A 201 -34.30 -13.37 3.13
C LYS A 201 -33.39 -12.76 4.21
N PHE A 202 -32.30 -12.07 3.85
CA PHE A 202 -31.52 -11.31 4.82
C PHE A 202 -32.37 -10.28 5.57
N LYS A 203 -33.27 -9.60 4.85
CA LYS A 203 -34.18 -8.62 5.43
C LYS A 203 -35.22 -9.27 6.34
N GLU A 204 -35.84 -10.37 5.93
CA GLU A 204 -36.85 -11.11 6.68
C GLU A 204 -36.25 -11.66 7.98
N GLU A 205 -35.07 -12.24 7.92
CA GLU A 205 -34.35 -12.78 9.07
C GLU A 205 -33.65 -11.70 9.93
N LYS A 206 -33.83 -10.41 9.55
CA LYS A 206 -33.23 -9.25 10.24
C LYS A 206 -31.71 -9.34 10.35
N VAL A 207 -31.04 -9.98 9.39
CA VAL A 207 -29.60 -10.00 9.28
C VAL A 207 -29.15 -8.71 8.56
N PRO A 208 -28.36 -7.86 9.21
CA PRO A 208 -27.89 -6.63 8.57
C PRO A 208 -27.07 -6.93 7.32
N LEU A 209 -27.42 -6.31 6.22
CA LEU A 209 -26.69 -6.41 4.94
C LEU A 209 -26.51 -4.99 4.39
N THR A 210 -25.27 -4.60 4.13
CA THR A 210 -24.95 -3.29 3.57
C THR A 210 -24.50 -3.36 2.14
N VAL A 211 -23.86 -4.43 1.73
CA VAL A 211 -23.41 -4.66 0.37
C VAL A 211 -23.78 -6.07 -0.07
N ALA A 212 -24.52 -6.14 -1.14
CA ALA A 212 -24.85 -7.38 -1.83
C ALA A 212 -24.00 -7.46 -3.10
N THR A 213 -23.01 -8.34 -3.09
CA THR A 213 -22.08 -8.51 -4.19
C THR A 213 -22.63 -9.49 -5.21
N ILE A 214 -22.63 -9.09 -6.46
CA ILE A 214 -22.94 -9.96 -7.60
C ILE A 214 -21.62 -10.55 -8.07
N ASP A 215 -21.48 -11.88 -7.95
CA ASP A 215 -20.31 -12.60 -8.39
C ASP A 215 -20.40 -12.95 -9.89
N MET A 216 -19.38 -13.62 -10.42
CA MET A 216 -19.12 -13.75 -11.85
C MET A 216 -20.21 -14.44 -12.68
N ASP A 217 -21.05 -15.29 -12.10
CA ASP A 217 -22.06 -16.09 -12.84
C ASP A 217 -23.46 -15.46 -12.83
N TRP A 218 -23.57 -14.14 -12.84
CA TRP A 218 -24.82 -13.40 -12.99
C TRP A 218 -25.29 -13.27 -14.46
N HIS A 219 -24.40 -13.58 -15.41
CA HIS A 219 -24.69 -13.59 -16.83
C HIS A 219 -25.50 -14.83 -17.23
N TYR A 220 -26.04 -14.81 -18.43
CA TYR A 220 -26.49 -16.04 -19.05
C TYR A 220 -25.32 -16.97 -19.24
N SER A 221 -25.14 -17.91 -18.33
CA SER A 221 -24.10 -18.94 -18.34
C SER A 221 -24.66 -20.34 -18.64
N LYS A 222 -25.99 -20.49 -18.49
CA LYS A 222 -26.73 -21.72 -18.85
C LYS A 222 -27.72 -21.41 -19.95
N ASN A 223 -28.01 -22.39 -20.79
CA ASN A 223 -28.99 -22.29 -21.88
C ASN A 223 -28.75 -21.14 -22.87
N VAL A 224 -27.49 -20.70 -22.99
CA VAL A 224 -27.08 -19.65 -23.95
C VAL A 224 -27.51 -19.98 -25.36
N ASP A 225 -27.47 -21.27 -25.72
CA ASP A 225 -27.90 -21.76 -27.03
C ASP A 225 -29.39 -21.57 -27.29
N GLU A 226 -30.21 -21.81 -26.27
CA GLU A 226 -31.66 -21.66 -26.33
C GLU A 226 -32.07 -20.20 -26.42
N VAL A 227 -31.39 -19.35 -25.66
CA VAL A 227 -31.71 -17.92 -25.54
C VAL A 227 -31.18 -17.11 -26.72
N PHE A 228 -29.98 -17.39 -27.19
CA PHE A 228 -29.28 -16.61 -28.20
C PHE A 228 -29.02 -17.35 -29.54
N GLY A 229 -29.42 -18.61 -29.66
CA GLY A 229 -29.22 -19.40 -30.87
C GLY A 229 -27.71 -19.63 -31.17
N VAL A 230 -26.87 -19.76 -30.18
CA VAL A 230 -25.43 -19.94 -30.34
C VAL A 230 -25.15 -21.38 -30.81
N THR A 231 -24.49 -21.53 -31.94
CA THR A 231 -24.09 -22.83 -32.47
C THR A 231 -22.84 -23.37 -31.80
N GLU A 232 -22.61 -24.70 -31.85
CA GLU A 232 -21.47 -25.40 -31.22
C GLU A 232 -20.08 -24.80 -31.53
N LYS A 233 -19.91 -24.14 -32.65
CA LYS A 233 -18.65 -23.50 -33.08
C LYS A 233 -18.25 -22.28 -32.23
N GLY A 234 -19.16 -21.71 -31.46
CA GLY A 234 -18.89 -20.54 -30.59
C GLY A 234 -18.69 -20.89 -29.13
N ARG A 235 -18.69 -22.16 -28.76
CA ARG A 235 -18.59 -22.58 -27.36
C ARG A 235 -17.14 -22.69 -26.90
N ASN A 236 -16.82 -22.00 -25.86
CA ASN A 236 -15.60 -22.26 -25.07
C ASN A 236 -15.95 -23.31 -24.00
N THR A 237 -15.86 -24.59 -24.34
CA THR A 237 -16.22 -25.71 -23.45
C THR A 237 -15.18 -26.02 -22.38
N GLU A 238 -14.03 -25.37 -22.42
CA GLU A 238 -12.92 -25.64 -21.50
C GLU A 238 -13.01 -24.86 -20.18
N PHE A 239 -13.81 -23.80 -20.10
CA PHE A 239 -14.00 -23.01 -18.92
C PHE A 239 -15.27 -23.43 -18.17
N TYR A 240 -15.16 -23.80 -16.91
CA TYR A 240 -16.28 -24.18 -15.99
C TYR A 240 -17.09 -25.44 -16.34
N GLY A 241 -16.44 -26.52 -16.76
CA GLY A 241 -17.10 -27.83 -16.80
C GLY A 241 -18.28 -27.93 -17.76
N GLY A 242 -18.22 -27.23 -18.90
CA GLY A 242 -19.23 -27.34 -19.96
C GLY A 242 -20.29 -26.23 -19.93
N THR A 243 -20.09 -25.16 -19.18
CA THR A 243 -20.93 -23.97 -19.33
C THR A 243 -20.53 -23.17 -20.56
N ASN A 244 -21.51 -22.55 -21.19
CA ASN A 244 -21.36 -21.96 -22.52
C ASN A 244 -20.63 -20.61 -22.58
N GLY A 245 -19.90 -20.24 -21.53
CA GLY A 245 -19.18 -18.99 -21.45
C GLY A 245 -20.06 -17.81 -21.01
N TRP A 246 -19.46 -16.66 -20.94
CA TRP A 246 -20.14 -15.44 -20.49
C TRP A 246 -20.69 -14.65 -21.66
N THR A 247 -21.90 -14.17 -21.51
CA THR A 247 -22.63 -13.41 -22.55
C THR A 247 -22.47 -11.90 -22.45
N GLY A 248 -21.51 -11.38 -21.66
CA GLY A 248 -21.37 -9.95 -21.41
C GLY A 248 -22.31 -9.45 -20.30
N TYR A 249 -22.84 -8.25 -20.41
CA TYR A 249 -23.66 -7.61 -19.34
C TYR A 249 -25.15 -7.94 -19.45
N CYS A 250 -25.50 -9.19 -19.69
CA CYS A 250 -26.88 -9.66 -19.77
C CYS A 250 -27.25 -10.42 -18.48
N TRP A 251 -28.30 -9.98 -17.79
CA TRP A 251 -28.83 -10.72 -16.65
C TRP A 251 -29.47 -12.03 -17.09
N ASN A 252 -29.26 -13.05 -16.27
CA ASN A 252 -29.94 -14.33 -16.38
C ASN A 252 -31.31 -14.28 -15.70
#